data_aac261eea17d3f28cd8409da5510a32c
#
_entry.id   aac261eea17d3f28cd8409da5510a32c
#
_cell.length_a   1.000
_cell.length_b   1.000
_cell.length_c   1.000
_cell.angle_alpha   90.00
_cell.angle_beta   90.00
_cell.angle_gamma   90.00
#
_symmetry.space_group_name_H-M   'P 1'
#
loop_
_entity.id
_entity.type
_entity.pdbx_description
1 polymer ?
#
loop_
_entity_poly.entity_id
_entity_poly.type
_entity_poly.pdbx_seq_one_letter_code
_entity_poly.pdbx_strand_id
1 'polypeptide(L)'
;MKIHINGEEITIQNLHDLEEIMGNIKREYIHNNIPDLSGIKMLLTDCDGCLTDGGMYYAETGDELKKFNTRDGMGFKLLREVGILTGIVTGEKVELNRRRVNKLKLDVLEEGCTDKMENLASICKRFDVTPEEIVYIGDDVNDIDVIKAVKFGCCPSDAAFAVKEAADYITGALGGRGVIREVAELILSYQK
;
A
#
# COMPACT_ATOMS: atom_id res chain seq x y z
N MET A 1 -22.86 -27.82 -3.42
CA MET A 1 -21.74 -28.34 -2.60
C MET A 1 -21.94 -27.87 -1.17
N LYS A 2 -21.63 -28.71 -0.17
CA LYS A 2 -21.73 -28.29 1.24
C LYS A 2 -20.33 -28.07 1.79
N ILE A 3 -20.12 -26.98 2.50
CA ILE A 3 -18.88 -26.65 3.20
C ILE A 3 -19.16 -26.33 4.65
N HIS A 4 -18.17 -26.45 5.53
CA HIS A 4 -18.29 -26.07 6.94
C HIS A 4 -17.35 -24.87 7.20
N ILE A 5 -17.91 -23.80 7.77
CA ILE A 5 -17.16 -22.60 8.15
C ILE A 5 -17.57 -22.26 9.59
N ASN A 6 -16.60 -22.14 10.49
CA ASN A 6 -16.83 -21.81 11.91
C ASN A 6 -17.85 -22.74 12.60
N GLY A 7 -17.97 -24.01 12.14
CA GLY A 7 -18.89 -25.00 12.70
C GLY A 7 -20.30 -24.99 12.08
N GLU A 8 -20.61 -24.10 11.17
CA GLU A 8 -21.87 -24.03 10.44
C GLU A 8 -21.77 -24.69 9.06
N GLU A 9 -22.79 -25.48 8.68
CA GLU A 9 -22.90 -26.07 7.35
C GLU A 9 -23.52 -25.08 6.38
N ILE A 10 -22.76 -24.70 5.35
CA ILE A 10 -23.19 -23.75 4.30
C ILE A 10 -23.35 -24.52 2.98
N THR A 11 -24.48 -24.34 2.32
CA THR A 11 -24.76 -24.95 1.02
C THR A 11 -24.42 -23.96 -0.10
N ILE A 12 -23.46 -24.32 -0.97
CA ILE A 12 -23.09 -23.57 -2.17
C ILE A 12 -23.86 -24.16 -3.34
N GLN A 13 -24.71 -23.35 -3.97
CA GLN A 13 -25.55 -23.78 -5.12
C GLN A 13 -24.89 -23.36 -6.45
N ASN A 14 -24.19 -22.24 -6.47
CA ASN A 14 -23.57 -21.68 -7.67
C ASN A 14 -22.26 -20.91 -7.33
N LEU A 15 -21.59 -20.40 -8.36
CA LEU A 15 -20.34 -19.65 -8.20
C LEU A 15 -20.53 -18.32 -7.44
N HIS A 16 -21.69 -17.69 -7.60
CA HIS A 16 -22.01 -16.42 -6.93
C HIS A 16 -22.08 -16.60 -5.40
N ASP A 17 -22.72 -17.69 -4.93
CA ASP A 17 -22.77 -18.02 -3.49
C ASP A 17 -21.36 -18.18 -2.92
N LEU A 18 -20.47 -18.85 -3.68
CA LEU A 18 -19.07 -19.02 -3.28
C LEU A 18 -18.32 -17.69 -3.18
N GLU A 19 -18.49 -16.82 -4.17
CA GLU A 19 -17.87 -15.48 -4.18
C GLU A 19 -18.35 -14.63 -3.01
N GLU A 20 -19.65 -14.67 -2.69
CA GLU A 20 -20.25 -13.95 -1.55
C GLU A 20 -19.69 -14.47 -0.22
N ILE A 21 -19.64 -15.79 -0.03
CA ILE A 21 -19.09 -16.42 1.17
C ILE A 21 -17.61 -16.06 1.36
N MET A 22 -16.80 -16.17 0.30
CA MET A 22 -15.40 -15.80 0.34
C MET A 22 -15.22 -14.31 0.63
N GLY A 23 -16.07 -13.46 0.07
CA GLY A 23 -16.09 -12.02 0.36
C GLY A 23 -16.43 -11.71 1.81
N ASN A 24 -17.34 -12.46 2.42
CA ASN A 24 -17.70 -12.31 3.84
C ASN A 24 -16.56 -12.78 4.75
N ILE A 25 -15.95 -13.94 4.47
CA ILE A 25 -14.80 -14.46 5.22
C ILE A 25 -13.63 -13.47 5.15
N LYS A 26 -13.36 -12.94 3.96
CA LYS A 26 -12.29 -11.93 3.79
C LYS A 26 -12.60 -10.67 4.61
N ARG A 27 -13.83 -10.16 4.61
CA ARG A 27 -14.24 -9.00 5.40
C ARG A 27 -14.11 -9.25 6.90
N GLU A 28 -14.55 -10.41 7.38
CA GLU A 28 -14.44 -10.80 8.79
C GLU A 28 -12.97 -10.96 9.21
N TYR A 29 -12.15 -11.60 8.37
CA TYR A 29 -10.71 -11.73 8.62
C TYR A 29 -10.04 -10.35 8.71
N ILE A 30 -10.33 -9.46 7.77
CA ILE A 30 -9.83 -8.08 7.75
C ILE A 30 -10.25 -7.38 9.05
N HIS A 31 -11.53 -7.41 9.39
CA HIS A 31 -12.07 -6.72 10.58
C HIS A 31 -11.44 -7.22 11.89
N ASN A 32 -11.11 -8.50 12.00
CA ASN A 32 -10.58 -9.11 13.22
C ASN A 32 -9.05 -9.00 13.35
N ASN A 33 -8.31 -8.77 12.26
CA ASN A 33 -6.84 -8.82 12.25
C ASN A 33 -6.18 -7.47 11.90
N ILE A 34 -6.94 -6.46 11.47
CA ILE A 34 -6.41 -5.13 11.19
C ILE A 34 -6.60 -4.23 12.41
N PRO A 35 -5.56 -3.50 12.85
CA PRO A 35 -5.68 -2.57 13.96
C PRO A 35 -6.65 -1.42 13.61
N ASP A 36 -7.08 -0.68 14.61
CA ASP A 36 -7.84 0.55 14.39
C ASP A 36 -6.99 1.57 13.60
N LEU A 37 -7.47 1.92 12.41
CA LEU A 37 -6.83 2.86 11.49
C LEU A 37 -7.49 4.25 11.52
N SER A 38 -8.40 4.52 12.44
CA SER A 38 -9.10 5.82 12.53
C SER A 38 -8.15 6.99 12.83
N GLY A 39 -7.02 6.72 13.50
CA GLY A 39 -5.98 7.70 13.82
C GLY A 39 -4.94 7.93 12.72
N ILE A 40 -5.06 7.30 11.56
CA ILE A 40 -4.08 7.44 10.48
C ILE A 40 -4.14 8.85 9.87
N LYS A 41 -2.96 9.48 9.77
CA LYS A 41 -2.76 10.80 9.21
C LYS A 41 -1.95 10.79 7.90
N MET A 42 -1.23 9.70 7.62
CA MET A 42 -0.34 9.65 6.47
C MET A 42 -0.27 8.23 5.86
N LEU A 43 -0.27 8.17 4.51
CA LEU A 43 0.10 6.99 3.74
C LEU A 43 1.39 7.26 2.98
N LEU A 44 2.41 6.47 3.25
CA LEU A 44 3.67 6.45 2.51
C LEU A 44 3.80 5.13 1.72
N THR A 45 4.50 5.18 0.59
CA THR A 45 4.74 3.98 -0.23
C THR A 45 6.11 4.03 -0.88
N ASP A 46 6.71 2.86 -1.11
CA ASP A 46 7.77 2.77 -2.11
C ASP A 46 7.20 3.00 -3.53
N CYS A 47 8.08 3.20 -4.49
CA CYS A 47 7.69 3.44 -5.88
C CYS A 47 7.72 2.15 -6.69
N ASP A 48 8.88 1.52 -6.79
CA ASP A 48 9.12 0.42 -7.70
C ASP A 48 8.74 -0.91 -7.05
N GLY A 49 7.84 -1.66 -7.67
CA GLY A 49 7.20 -2.83 -7.07
C GLY A 49 5.93 -2.53 -6.27
N CYS A 50 5.69 -1.26 -5.87
CA CYS A 50 4.45 -0.82 -5.21
C CYS A 50 3.54 0.00 -6.13
N LEU A 51 3.97 1.20 -6.53
CA LEU A 51 3.27 2.08 -7.49
C LEU A 51 3.43 1.64 -8.94
N THR A 52 4.55 0.97 -9.25
CA THR A 52 4.82 0.32 -10.52
C THR A 52 4.85 -1.20 -10.32
N ASP A 53 4.93 -1.94 -11.41
CA ASP A 53 5.13 -3.39 -11.39
C ASP A 53 6.62 -3.80 -11.26
N GLY A 54 7.50 -2.86 -10.86
CA GLY A 54 8.95 -3.07 -10.73
C GLY A 54 9.68 -3.23 -12.05
N GLY A 55 8.95 -3.26 -13.18
CA GLY A 55 9.54 -3.39 -14.51
C GLY A 55 10.19 -2.10 -14.99
N MET A 56 11.44 -2.20 -15.44
CA MET A 56 12.22 -1.09 -16.01
C MET A 56 12.37 -1.28 -17.51
N TYR A 57 12.05 -0.25 -18.28
CA TYR A 57 12.23 -0.23 -19.74
C TYR A 57 13.39 0.67 -20.10
N TYR A 58 14.44 0.09 -20.69
CA TYR A 58 15.61 0.81 -21.17
C TYR A 58 15.67 0.78 -22.69
N ALA A 59 15.91 1.95 -23.30
CA ALA A 59 16.22 2.05 -24.72
C ALA A 59 17.73 2.25 -24.90
N GLU A 60 18.26 1.99 -26.13
CA GLU A 60 19.66 2.26 -26.46
C GLU A 60 20.02 3.74 -26.32
N THR A 61 19.04 4.63 -26.40
CA THR A 61 19.15 6.07 -26.18
C THR A 61 19.22 6.48 -24.71
N GLY A 62 19.04 5.53 -23.78
CA GLY A 62 19.02 5.77 -22.34
C GLY A 62 17.66 6.21 -21.78
N ASP A 63 16.60 6.13 -22.58
CA ASP A 63 15.24 6.44 -22.12
C ASP A 63 14.74 5.39 -21.13
N GLU A 64 14.13 5.84 -20.04
CA GLU A 64 13.41 5.00 -19.07
C GLU A 64 11.92 5.27 -19.15
N LEU A 65 11.13 4.20 -18.95
CA LEU A 65 9.67 4.29 -18.86
C LEU A 65 9.20 3.54 -17.62
N LYS A 66 8.31 4.16 -16.82
CA LYS A 66 7.63 3.51 -15.71
C LYS A 66 6.12 3.48 -15.96
N LYS A 67 5.51 2.33 -15.68
CA LYS A 67 4.07 2.15 -15.83
C LYS A 67 3.37 2.31 -14.48
N PHE A 68 2.58 3.38 -14.37
CA PHE A 68 1.73 3.66 -13.20
C PHE A 68 0.27 3.29 -13.45
N ASN A 69 -0.44 2.93 -12.39
CA ASN A 69 -1.86 2.62 -12.44
C ASN A 69 -2.73 3.86 -12.13
N THR A 70 -3.83 4.01 -12.85
CA THR A 70 -4.78 5.11 -12.63
C THR A 70 -5.61 4.94 -11.36
N ARG A 71 -5.89 3.69 -10.95
CA ARG A 71 -6.64 3.39 -9.72
C ARG A 71 -5.87 3.84 -8.49
N ASP A 72 -4.54 3.67 -8.47
CA ASP A 72 -3.68 4.14 -7.37
C ASP A 72 -3.72 5.67 -7.25
N GLY A 73 -3.72 6.37 -8.39
CA GLY A 73 -3.93 7.82 -8.38
C GLY A 73 -5.27 8.26 -7.78
N MET A 74 -6.32 7.47 -7.96
CA MET A 74 -7.61 7.71 -7.33
C MET A 74 -7.56 7.41 -5.82
N GLY A 75 -6.84 6.38 -5.39
CA GLY A 75 -6.62 6.06 -3.97
C GLY A 75 -6.01 7.26 -3.23
N PHE A 76 -4.93 7.82 -3.73
CA PHE A 76 -4.33 9.03 -3.17
C PHE A 76 -5.28 10.23 -3.13
N LYS A 77 -6.07 10.43 -4.20
CA LYS A 77 -7.05 11.51 -4.22
C LYS A 77 -8.09 11.37 -3.12
N LEU A 78 -8.63 10.18 -2.92
CA LEU A 78 -9.64 9.91 -1.89
C LEU A 78 -9.08 10.13 -0.47
N LEU A 79 -7.86 9.70 -0.19
CA LEU A 79 -7.19 9.95 1.10
C LEU A 79 -7.02 11.45 1.36
N ARG A 80 -6.59 12.20 0.35
CA ARG A 80 -6.44 13.67 0.47
C ARG A 80 -7.78 14.36 0.73
N GLU A 81 -8.89 13.88 0.18
CA GLU A 81 -10.23 14.45 0.39
C GLU A 81 -10.69 14.35 1.86
N VAL A 82 -10.13 13.42 2.63
CA VAL A 82 -10.35 13.28 4.08
C VAL A 82 -9.19 13.82 4.93
N GLY A 83 -8.23 14.52 4.32
CA GLY A 83 -7.13 15.18 5.03
C GLY A 83 -5.94 14.27 5.36
N ILE A 84 -5.87 13.06 4.81
CA ILE A 84 -4.72 12.16 4.99
C ILE A 84 -3.61 12.55 4.01
N LEU A 85 -2.42 12.81 4.54
CA LEU A 85 -1.21 13.11 3.79
C LEU A 85 -0.73 11.88 3.01
N THR A 86 -0.09 12.12 1.86
CA THR A 86 0.35 11.04 0.99
C THR A 86 1.76 11.27 0.45
N GLY A 87 2.53 10.19 0.27
CA GLY A 87 3.88 10.36 -0.22
C GLY A 87 4.57 9.11 -0.74
N ILE A 88 5.73 9.35 -1.37
CA ILE A 88 6.62 8.34 -1.92
C ILE A 88 7.98 8.44 -1.21
N VAL A 89 8.55 7.28 -0.84
CA VAL A 89 9.89 7.13 -0.28
C VAL A 89 10.63 6.07 -1.10
N THR A 90 11.54 6.49 -1.99
CA THR A 90 12.15 5.61 -2.98
C THR A 90 13.67 5.74 -3.03
N GLY A 91 14.36 4.63 -3.29
CA GLY A 91 15.81 4.65 -3.56
C GLY A 91 16.18 5.31 -4.88
N GLU A 92 15.30 5.30 -5.86
CA GLU A 92 15.58 5.89 -7.16
C GLU A 92 15.32 7.40 -7.21
N LYS A 93 16.23 8.13 -7.89
CA LYS A 93 16.15 9.58 -8.10
C LYS A 93 15.97 9.87 -9.59
N VAL A 94 14.71 9.83 -10.05
CA VAL A 94 14.37 9.99 -11.47
C VAL A 94 13.24 10.99 -11.67
N GLU A 95 13.28 11.71 -12.79
CA GLU A 95 12.30 12.74 -13.13
C GLU A 95 10.86 12.16 -13.25
N LEU A 96 10.73 10.88 -13.59
CA LEU A 96 9.43 10.19 -13.69
C LEU A 96 8.69 10.17 -12.34
N ASN A 97 9.40 9.97 -11.23
CA ASN A 97 8.84 9.98 -9.87
C ASN A 97 8.33 11.40 -9.53
N ARG A 98 9.11 12.44 -9.82
CA ARG A 98 8.71 13.85 -9.60
C ARG A 98 7.48 14.23 -10.40
N ARG A 99 7.43 13.84 -11.69
CA ARG A 99 6.24 14.07 -12.54
C ARG A 99 5.01 13.37 -11.98
N ARG A 100 5.17 12.14 -11.47
CA ARG A 100 4.07 11.39 -10.86
C ARG A 100 3.56 12.07 -9.59
N VAL A 101 4.44 12.45 -8.69
CA VAL A 101 4.13 13.18 -7.45
C VAL A 101 3.40 14.49 -7.75
N ASN A 102 3.94 15.30 -8.67
CA ASN A 102 3.34 16.57 -9.07
C ASN A 102 1.95 16.38 -9.68
N LYS A 103 1.78 15.39 -10.57
CA LYS A 103 0.48 15.08 -11.20
C LYS A 103 -0.56 14.67 -10.18
N LEU A 104 -0.17 13.89 -9.17
CA LEU A 104 -1.07 13.38 -8.13
C LEU A 104 -1.21 14.35 -6.94
N LYS A 105 -0.37 15.40 -6.88
CA LYS A 105 -0.30 16.38 -5.77
C LYS A 105 -0.04 15.67 -4.44
N LEU A 106 0.96 14.79 -4.42
CA LEU A 106 1.38 14.13 -3.18
C LEU A 106 2.16 15.13 -2.31
N ASP A 107 2.09 14.95 -1.00
CA ASP A 107 2.66 15.85 -0.01
C ASP A 107 4.15 15.59 0.23
N VAL A 108 4.60 14.33 0.03
CA VAL A 108 5.95 13.86 0.30
C VAL A 108 6.56 13.22 -0.93
N LEU A 109 7.82 13.57 -1.21
CA LEU A 109 8.71 12.83 -2.09
C LEU A 109 10.11 12.80 -1.46
N GLU A 110 10.53 11.62 -1.04
CA GLU A 110 11.91 11.33 -0.67
C GLU A 110 12.53 10.45 -1.76
N GLU A 111 13.58 10.93 -2.39
CA GLU A 111 14.29 10.26 -3.49
C GLU A 111 15.75 9.99 -3.12
N GLY A 112 16.33 8.93 -3.69
CA GLY A 112 17.71 8.55 -3.43
C GLY A 112 17.90 8.05 -1.99
N CYS A 113 16.87 7.46 -1.40
CA CYS A 113 16.88 6.96 -0.03
C CYS A 113 17.83 5.77 0.09
N THR A 114 18.90 5.93 0.85
CA THR A 114 19.82 4.83 1.22
C THR A 114 19.42 4.19 2.54
N ASP A 115 18.75 4.94 3.41
CA ASP A 115 18.18 4.49 4.67
C ASP A 115 16.76 5.06 4.80
N LYS A 116 15.76 4.21 4.61
CA LYS A 116 14.34 4.62 4.67
C LYS A 116 13.88 4.95 6.10
N MET A 117 14.57 4.45 7.14
CA MET A 117 14.27 4.80 8.54
C MET A 117 14.69 6.24 8.86
N GLU A 118 15.85 6.71 8.37
CA GLU A 118 16.21 8.11 8.50
C GLU A 118 15.22 9.04 7.78
N ASN A 119 14.76 8.62 6.58
CA ASN A 119 13.72 9.37 5.85
C ASN A 119 12.40 9.39 6.62
N LEU A 120 11.97 8.27 7.19
CA LEU A 120 10.76 8.22 8.03
C LEU A 120 10.85 9.18 9.22
N ALA A 121 11.97 9.19 9.95
CA ALA A 121 12.18 10.09 11.07
C ALA A 121 12.14 11.58 10.66
N SER A 122 12.74 11.90 9.50
CA SER A 122 12.69 13.25 8.91
C SER A 122 11.26 13.67 8.54
N ILE A 123 10.49 12.77 7.90
CA ILE A 123 9.09 13.00 7.53
C ILE A 123 8.24 13.23 8.78
N CYS A 124 8.38 12.37 9.80
CA CYS A 124 7.65 12.50 11.06
C CYS A 124 7.86 13.88 11.70
N LYS A 125 9.10 14.35 11.76
CA LYS A 125 9.44 15.68 12.29
C LYS A 125 8.87 16.82 11.45
N ARG A 126 8.92 16.71 10.12
CA ARG A 126 8.50 17.77 9.19
C ARG A 126 6.98 17.96 9.16
N PHE A 127 6.22 16.88 9.30
CA PHE A 127 4.77 16.89 9.21
C PHE A 127 4.06 16.78 10.57
N ASP A 128 4.82 16.74 11.67
CA ASP A 128 4.29 16.58 13.04
C ASP A 128 3.37 15.36 13.17
N VAL A 129 3.87 14.22 12.70
CA VAL A 129 3.22 12.90 12.80
C VAL A 129 4.15 11.91 13.46
N THR A 130 3.58 10.89 14.07
CA THR A 130 4.31 9.77 14.65
C THR A 130 4.21 8.52 13.78
N PRO A 131 5.12 7.55 13.90
CA PRO A 131 5.01 6.28 13.17
C PRO A 131 3.66 5.57 13.41
N GLU A 132 3.06 5.72 14.60
CA GLU A 132 1.74 5.17 14.96
C GLU A 132 0.56 5.83 14.18
N GLU A 133 0.81 6.88 13.42
CA GLU A 133 -0.18 7.58 12.60
C GLU A 133 0.08 7.37 11.10
N ILE A 134 1.01 6.45 10.76
CA ILE A 134 1.45 6.21 9.38
C ILE A 134 1.09 4.78 8.96
N VAL A 135 0.60 4.66 7.72
CA VAL A 135 0.57 3.39 6.96
C VAL A 135 1.71 3.45 5.94
N TYR A 136 2.45 2.35 5.82
CA TYR A 136 3.53 2.23 4.83
C TYR A 136 3.32 1.02 3.93
N ILE A 137 3.60 1.18 2.62
CA ILE A 137 3.56 0.10 1.64
C ILE A 137 4.95 -0.07 1.05
N GLY A 138 5.51 -1.28 1.18
CA GLY A 138 6.81 -1.64 0.63
C GLY A 138 6.80 -3.04 0.04
N ASP A 139 7.76 -3.37 -0.83
CA ASP A 139 7.81 -4.64 -1.53
C ASP A 139 9.13 -5.40 -1.42
N ASP A 140 10.22 -4.73 -1.04
CA ASP A 140 11.54 -5.35 -0.97
C ASP A 140 12.22 -5.15 0.40
N VAL A 141 13.33 -5.80 0.63
CA VAL A 141 14.01 -5.94 1.93
C VAL A 141 14.41 -4.60 2.57
N ASN A 142 14.64 -3.56 1.78
CA ASN A 142 14.93 -2.21 2.26
C ASN A 142 13.71 -1.50 2.86
N ASP A 143 12.51 -2.08 2.77
CA ASP A 143 11.27 -1.58 3.36
C ASP A 143 10.96 -2.20 4.73
N ILE A 144 11.58 -3.33 5.06
CA ILE A 144 11.21 -4.17 6.21
C ILE A 144 11.23 -3.37 7.52
N ASP A 145 12.26 -2.57 7.73
CA ASP A 145 12.39 -1.81 8.99
C ASP A 145 11.31 -0.74 9.12
N VAL A 146 10.95 -0.07 8.03
CA VAL A 146 9.85 0.91 8.02
C VAL A 146 8.50 0.21 8.20
N ILE A 147 8.26 -0.90 7.50
CA ILE A 147 7.05 -1.72 7.64
C ILE A 147 6.80 -2.08 9.12
N LYS A 148 7.85 -2.48 9.84
CA LYS A 148 7.76 -2.85 11.26
C LYS A 148 7.65 -1.66 12.21
N ALA A 149 8.05 -0.47 11.79
CA ALA A 149 8.10 0.72 12.63
C ALA A 149 6.81 1.53 12.64
N VAL A 150 5.98 1.39 11.60
CA VAL A 150 4.75 2.17 11.44
C VAL A 150 3.53 1.47 12.09
N LYS A 151 2.41 2.20 12.18
CA LYS A 151 1.14 1.67 12.69
C LYS A 151 0.63 0.45 11.92
N PHE A 152 0.79 0.46 10.59
CA PHE A 152 0.28 -0.59 9.73
C PHE A 152 1.15 -0.72 8.48
N GLY A 153 1.95 -1.78 8.47
CA GLY A 153 2.83 -2.11 7.37
C GLY A 153 2.16 -3.02 6.35
N CYS A 154 2.15 -2.62 5.09
CA CYS A 154 1.50 -3.35 4.00
C CYS A 154 2.51 -3.75 2.92
N CYS A 155 2.17 -4.77 2.15
CA CYS A 155 2.94 -5.11 0.95
C CYS A 155 2.05 -5.64 -0.19
N PRO A 156 2.50 -5.54 -1.46
CA PRO A 156 1.86 -6.21 -2.59
C PRO A 156 1.88 -7.74 -2.46
N SER A 157 0.94 -8.41 -3.14
CA SER A 157 0.89 -9.88 -3.13
C SER A 157 2.10 -10.55 -3.80
N ASP A 158 2.83 -9.83 -4.64
CA ASP A 158 4.06 -10.25 -5.29
C ASP A 158 5.35 -9.70 -4.65
N ALA A 159 5.26 -9.06 -3.48
CA ALA A 159 6.41 -8.62 -2.71
C ALA A 159 7.37 -9.77 -2.36
N ALA A 160 8.61 -9.43 -2.05
CA ALA A 160 9.62 -10.39 -1.60
C ALA A 160 9.12 -11.18 -0.38
N PHE A 161 9.51 -12.46 -0.28
CA PHE A 161 9.02 -13.36 0.78
C PHE A 161 9.25 -12.79 2.19
N ALA A 162 10.46 -12.27 2.46
CA ALA A 162 10.80 -11.69 3.76
C ALA A 162 9.94 -10.46 4.12
N VAL A 163 9.47 -9.70 3.12
CA VAL A 163 8.57 -8.55 3.32
C VAL A 163 7.17 -9.02 3.69
N LYS A 164 6.68 -10.07 3.02
CA LYS A 164 5.37 -10.68 3.37
C LYS A 164 5.34 -11.25 4.78
N GLU A 165 6.47 -11.77 5.27
CA GLU A 165 6.63 -12.25 6.65
C GLU A 165 6.63 -11.10 7.68
N ALA A 166 7.04 -9.90 7.25
CA ALA A 166 7.16 -8.73 8.12
C ALA A 166 5.92 -7.83 8.11
N ALA A 167 5.13 -7.87 7.04
CA ALA A 167 3.98 -6.99 6.85
C ALA A 167 2.76 -7.45 7.67
N ASP A 168 2.01 -6.48 8.20
CA ASP A 168 0.72 -6.72 8.85
C ASP A 168 -0.37 -7.11 7.84
N TYR A 169 -0.25 -6.60 6.59
CA TYR A 169 -1.24 -6.85 5.55
C TYR A 169 -0.60 -7.07 4.18
N ILE A 170 -0.93 -8.21 3.58
CA ILE A 170 -0.59 -8.53 2.19
C ILE A 170 -1.80 -8.21 1.33
N THR A 171 -1.68 -7.27 0.39
CA THR A 171 -2.79 -6.92 -0.50
C THR A 171 -3.16 -8.05 -1.45
N GLY A 172 -4.40 -8.08 -1.93
CA GLY A 172 -4.78 -8.96 -3.04
C GLY A 172 -4.24 -8.45 -4.39
N ALA A 173 -3.91 -7.16 -4.47
CA ALA A 173 -3.34 -6.56 -5.66
C ALA A 173 -1.83 -6.83 -5.77
N LEU A 174 -1.37 -7.01 -7.01
CA LEU A 174 0.06 -7.04 -7.37
C LEU A 174 0.60 -5.61 -7.47
N GLY A 175 1.91 -5.44 -7.34
CA GLY A 175 2.60 -4.17 -7.55
C GLY A 175 2.19 -3.49 -8.85
N GLY A 176 1.95 -2.17 -8.81
CA GLY A 176 1.47 -1.39 -9.95
C GLY A 176 0.09 -1.77 -10.48
N ARG A 177 -0.71 -2.52 -9.73
CA ARG A 177 -2.04 -2.99 -10.16
C ARG A 177 -3.17 -2.63 -9.19
N GLY A 178 -3.00 -1.58 -8.39
CA GLY A 178 -4.04 -1.08 -7.51
C GLY A 178 -3.77 -1.30 -6.02
N VAL A 179 -2.54 -1.54 -5.63
CA VAL A 179 -2.11 -1.73 -4.24
C VAL A 179 -2.48 -0.51 -3.39
N ILE A 180 -2.13 0.69 -3.86
CA ILE A 180 -2.46 1.93 -3.14
C ILE A 180 -3.97 2.11 -3.03
N ARG A 181 -4.69 1.75 -4.09
CA ARG A 181 -6.16 1.83 -4.09
C ARG A 181 -6.77 0.91 -3.03
N GLU A 182 -6.30 -0.32 -2.92
CA GLU A 182 -6.78 -1.29 -1.94
C GLU A 182 -6.51 -0.83 -0.51
N VAL A 183 -5.29 -0.38 -0.21
CA VAL A 183 -4.92 0.12 1.12
C VAL A 183 -5.66 1.43 1.45
N ALA A 184 -5.83 2.32 0.48
CA ALA A 184 -6.60 3.55 0.67
C ALA A 184 -8.07 3.27 1.04
N GLU A 185 -8.72 2.33 0.36
CA GLU A 185 -10.10 1.93 0.70
C GLU A 185 -10.20 1.32 2.10
N LEU A 186 -9.17 0.56 2.49
CA LEU A 186 -9.10 0.01 3.83
C LEU A 186 -8.99 1.12 4.88
N ILE A 187 -8.07 2.07 4.74
CA ILE A 187 -7.93 3.21 5.66
C ILE A 187 -9.26 3.99 5.73
N LEU A 188 -9.88 4.29 4.58
CA LEU A 188 -11.12 5.06 4.50
C LEU A 188 -12.30 4.35 5.19
N SER A 189 -12.29 3.03 5.28
CA SER A 189 -13.33 2.28 5.99
C SER A 189 -13.34 2.55 7.50
N TYR A 190 -12.24 3.07 8.06
CA TYR A 190 -12.09 3.47 9.46
C TYR A 190 -12.27 4.99 9.68
N GLN A 191 -12.27 5.79 8.62
CA GLN A 191 -12.50 7.23 8.71
C GLN A 191 -14.02 7.50 8.68
N LYS A 192 -14.57 7.99 9.77
CA LYS A 192 -16.00 8.32 9.92
C LYS A 192 -16.22 9.83 9.91
#